data_603d6a5522cc79f089b6563d52824eb9
#
_entry.id   603d6a5522cc79f089b6563d52824eb9
#
_cell.length_a   1.000
_cell.length_b   1.000
_cell.length_c   1.000
_cell.angle_alpha   90.00
_cell.angle_beta   90.00
_cell.angle_gamma   90.00
#
_symmetry.space_group_name_H-M   'P 1'
#
loop_
_entity.id
_entity.type
_entity.pdbx_description
1 polymer ?
#
loop_
_entity_poly.entity_id
_entity_poly.type
_entity_poly.pdbx_seq_one_letter_code
_entity_poly.pdbx_strand_id
1 'polypeptide(L)'
;MIDRHYRRLPADGDLQVFESTMGTASNWDPSIQHGSPPLALMTKVVEELAADAAPGLRVGRLAMDILGAIPVAPVKVRAWVDRPGSRISLMTAEMLATRPDGTDRAVARLSTWLLATSDTTDAVTDRHPPLVEGEARENAHGWMGAPGYLESVSGRSQVTAEGEAAVSWMSPLVP
;
A
#
# COMPACT_ATOMS: atom_id res chain seq x y z
N MET A 1 -5.38 -7.80 19.64
CA MET A 1 -4.10 -7.21 19.16
C MET A 1 -4.03 -7.45 17.66
N ILE A 2 -3.75 -6.43 16.86
CA ILE A 2 -3.56 -6.56 15.41
C ILE A 2 -2.15 -7.16 15.22
N ASP A 3 -2.07 -8.31 14.53
CA ASP A 3 -0.80 -9.03 14.29
C ASP A 3 -0.38 -8.99 12.80
N ARG A 4 -1.31 -8.64 11.91
CA ARG A 4 -1.09 -8.52 10.45
C ARG A 4 -2.26 -7.83 9.79
N HIS A 5 -2.05 -7.31 8.58
CA HIS A 5 -3.13 -6.72 7.79
C HIS A 5 -3.92 -7.78 7.01
N TYR A 6 -3.23 -8.78 6.45
CA TYR A 6 -3.85 -9.81 5.62
C TYR A 6 -3.36 -11.21 5.98
N ARG A 7 -4.23 -12.19 5.75
CA ARG A 7 -3.88 -13.62 5.73
C ARG A 7 -4.11 -14.14 4.33
N ARG A 8 -3.09 -14.79 3.75
CA ARG A 8 -3.26 -15.47 2.46
C ARG A 8 -4.11 -16.71 2.67
N LEU A 9 -5.12 -16.87 1.82
CA LEU A 9 -5.99 -18.04 1.75
C LEU A 9 -5.64 -18.89 0.51
N PRO A 10 -6.21 -20.12 0.38
CA PRO A 10 -6.11 -20.88 -0.87
C PRO A 10 -6.58 -20.04 -2.07
N ALA A 11 -5.84 -20.14 -3.18
CA ALA A 11 -6.16 -19.42 -4.41
C ALA A 11 -7.49 -19.91 -5.02
N ASP A 12 -8.14 -19.03 -5.77
CA ASP A 12 -9.33 -19.30 -6.55
C ASP A 12 -8.97 -19.15 -8.04
N GLY A 13 -8.58 -20.25 -8.67
CA GLY A 13 -8.02 -20.23 -10.02
C GLY A 13 -6.71 -19.44 -10.08
N ASP A 14 -6.67 -18.40 -10.90
CA ASP A 14 -5.57 -17.47 -11.06
C ASP A 14 -5.63 -16.28 -10.08
N LEU A 15 -6.67 -16.21 -9.25
CA LEU A 15 -6.86 -15.17 -8.25
C LEU A 15 -6.19 -15.57 -6.94
N GLN A 16 -5.32 -14.72 -6.41
CA GLN A 16 -4.81 -14.83 -5.06
C GLN A 16 -5.85 -14.31 -4.07
N VAL A 17 -6.17 -15.08 -3.05
CA VAL A 17 -7.23 -14.73 -2.08
C VAL A 17 -6.60 -14.33 -0.75
N PHE A 18 -7.10 -13.25 -0.16
CA PHE A 18 -6.62 -12.73 1.11
C PHE A 18 -7.79 -12.36 2.02
N GLU A 19 -7.72 -12.80 3.27
CA GLU A 19 -8.60 -12.33 4.33
C GLU A 19 -8.01 -11.05 4.93
N SER A 20 -8.75 -9.95 4.85
CA SER A 20 -8.38 -8.71 5.55
C SER A 20 -8.72 -8.82 7.03
N THR A 21 -7.87 -8.26 7.88
CA THR A 21 -8.11 -8.16 9.33
C THR A 21 -8.64 -6.78 9.71
N MET A 22 -9.04 -6.61 10.95
CA MET A 22 -9.40 -5.28 11.49
C MET A 22 -8.24 -4.28 11.40
N GLY A 23 -6.98 -4.73 11.28
CA GLY A 23 -5.82 -3.87 11.02
C GLY A 23 -5.85 -3.15 9.67
N THR A 24 -6.75 -3.52 8.77
CA THR A 24 -6.96 -2.80 7.51
C THR A 24 -8.06 -1.75 7.59
N ALA A 25 -8.89 -1.77 8.65
CA ALA A 25 -10.09 -0.95 8.75
C ALA A 25 -9.78 0.55 8.70
N SER A 26 -10.64 1.28 8.00
CA SER A 26 -10.59 2.74 7.95
C SER A 26 -11.10 3.35 9.25
N ASN A 27 -10.54 4.48 9.62
CA ASN A 27 -11.01 5.27 10.75
C ASN A 27 -12.32 6.02 10.47
N TRP A 28 -12.73 6.12 9.20
CA TRP A 28 -14.01 6.73 8.82
C TRP A 28 -15.18 5.77 8.96
N ASP A 29 -14.97 4.52 8.57
CA ASP A 29 -15.95 3.44 8.60
C ASP A 29 -15.21 2.11 8.80
N PRO A 30 -15.41 1.40 9.92
CA PRO A 30 -14.72 0.16 10.21
C PRO A 30 -15.11 -1.01 9.28
N SER A 31 -16.16 -0.87 8.48
CA SER A 31 -16.57 -1.88 7.50
C SER A 31 -15.76 -1.82 6.20
N ILE A 32 -15.03 -0.72 5.98
CA ILE A 32 -14.19 -0.53 4.78
C ILE A 32 -12.71 -0.39 5.17
N GLN A 33 -11.84 -0.71 4.24
CA GLN A 33 -10.40 -0.63 4.45
C GLN A 33 -9.87 0.78 4.26
N HIS A 34 -8.84 1.16 5.02
CA HIS A 34 -7.99 2.30 4.72
C HIS A 34 -7.23 2.05 3.42
N GLY A 35 -6.89 3.12 2.66
CA GLY A 35 -6.26 2.97 1.34
C GLY A 35 -4.85 2.35 1.34
N SER A 36 -4.09 2.50 2.44
CA SER A 36 -2.71 2.03 2.50
C SER A 36 -2.55 0.50 2.50
N PRO A 37 -3.29 -0.30 3.29
CA PRO A 37 -3.16 -1.75 3.26
C PRO A 37 -3.47 -2.37 1.88
N PRO A 38 -4.56 -2.01 1.16
CA PRO A 38 -4.81 -2.49 -0.19
C PRO A 38 -3.69 -2.15 -1.17
N LEU A 39 -3.15 -0.92 -1.12
CA LEU A 39 -2.01 -0.53 -1.95
C LEU A 39 -0.78 -1.42 -1.69
N ALA A 40 -0.44 -1.64 -0.42
CA ALA A 40 0.67 -2.50 -0.03
C ALA A 40 0.46 -3.96 -0.49
N LEU A 41 -0.75 -4.52 -0.31
CA LEU A 41 -1.07 -5.87 -0.76
C LEU A 41 -0.95 -6.01 -2.28
N MET A 42 -1.52 -5.09 -3.05
CA MET A 42 -1.46 -5.13 -4.51
C MET A 42 -0.02 -4.95 -5.01
N THR A 43 0.76 -4.09 -4.36
CA THR A 43 2.19 -3.92 -4.65
C THR A 43 2.95 -5.22 -4.43
N LYS A 44 2.70 -5.91 -3.31
CA LYS A 44 3.31 -7.22 -3.02
C LYS A 44 2.98 -8.26 -4.11
N VAL A 45 1.73 -8.31 -4.56
CA VAL A 45 1.34 -9.25 -5.63
C VAL A 45 2.03 -8.92 -6.96
N VAL A 46 2.22 -7.62 -7.27
CA VAL A 46 3.01 -7.20 -8.44
C VAL A 46 4.48 -7.58 -8.28
N GLU A 47 5.08 -7.40 -7.11
CA GLU A 47 6.49 -7.77 -6.85
C GLU A 47 6.70 -9.29 -6.95
N GLU A 48 5.73 -10.10 -6.51
CA GLU A 48 5.77 -11.56 -6.68
C GLU A 48 5.75 -11.93 -8.18
N LEU A 49 4.88 -11.31 -8.98
CA LEU A 49 4.87 -11.50 -10.44
C LEU A 49 6.18 -11.01 -11.08
N ALA A 50 6.69 -9.87 -10.64
CA ALA A 50 7.90 -9.26 -11.19
C ALA A 50 9.17 -10.09 -10.93
N ALA A 51 9.20 -10.86 -9.85
CA ALA A 51 10.32 -11.74 -9.55
C ALA A 51 10.63 -12.71 -10.71
N ASP A 52 9.60 -13.19 -11.40
CA ASP A 52 9.70 -14.09 -12.54
C ASP A 52 9.68 -13.35 -13.89
N ALA A 53 8.76 -12.38 -14.05
CA ALA A 53 8.50 -11.74 -15.33
C ALA A 53 9.44 -10.56 -15.67
N ALA A 54 10.06 -9.94 -14.67
CA ALA A 54 10.94 -8.77 -14.81
C ALA A 54 12.07 -8.76 -13.75
N PRO A 55 12.89 -9.82 -13.68
CA PRO A 55 13.90 -9.94 -12.64
C PRO A 55 14.87 -8.75 -12.66
N GLY A 56 15.20 -8.24 -11.49
CA GLY A 56 16.12 -7.11 -11.31
C GLY A 56 15.52 -5.72 -11.52
N LEU A 57 14.29 -5.62 -12.00
CA LEU A 57 13.56 -4.35 -12.01
C LEU A 57 12.98 -4.04 -10.61
N ARG A 58 12.88 -2.76 -10.30
CA ARG A 58 12.32 -2.28 -9.05
C ARG A 58 11.13 -1.36 -9.31
N VAL A 59 10.19 -1.35 -8.37
CA VAL A 59 9.06 -0.42 -8.40
C VAL A 59 9.59 1.02 -8.39
N GLY A 60 9.26 1.77 -9.45
CA GLY A 60 9.62 3.17 -9.60
C GLY A 60 8.41 4.11 -9.51
N ARG A 61 7.19 3.60 -9.80
CA ARG A 61 5.96 4.37 -9.65
C ARG A 61 4.79 3.44 -9.38
N LEU A 62 3.94 3.87 -8.45
CA LEU A 62 2.64 3.26 -8.14
C LEU A 62 1.54 4.29 -8.39
N ALA A 63 0.45 3.88 -9.01
CA ALA A 63 -0.77 4.67 -9.12
C ALA A 63 -1.97 3.76 -8.90
N MET A 64 -2.67 3.94 -7.76
CA MET A 64 -3.84 3.14 -7.41
C MET A 64 -5.11 3.97 -7.56
N ASP A 65 -6.04 3.45 -8.33
CA ASP A 65 -7.40 3.96 -8.45
C ASP A 65 -8.34 3.14 -7.55
N ILE A 66 -9.00 3.80 -6.62
CA ILE A 66 -10.04 3.20 -5.78
C ILE A 66 -11.37 3.33 -6.54
N LEU A 67 -11.88 2.21 -7.02
CA LEU A 67 -13.08 2.14 -7.87
C LEU A 67 -14.37 2.01 -7.06
N GLY A 68 -14.24 1.77 -5.77
CA GLY A 68 -15.36 1.65 -4.83
C GLY A 68 -14.87 1.31 -3.43
N ALA A 69 -15.78 1.31 -2.45
CA ALA A 69 -15.47 0.91 -1.10
C ALA A 69 -14.84 -0.50 -1.08
N ILE A 70 -13.66 -0.62 -0.46
CA ILE A 70 -12.95 -1.89 -0.29
C ILE A 70 -13.41 -2.45 1.07
N PRO A 71 -14.13 -3.59 1.12
CA PRO A 71 -14.69 -4.07 2.39
C PRO A 71 -13.60 -4.68 3.29
N VAL A 72 -13.80 -4.64 4.61
CA VAL A 72 -13.06 -5.47 5.57
C VAL A 72 -13.64 -6.89 5.51
N ALA A 73 -13.23 -7.65 4.50
CA ALA A 73 -13.72 -8.98 4.16
C ALA A 73 -12.66 -9.67 3.27
N PRO A 74 -12.82 -10.94 2.90
CA PRO A 74 -11.97 -11.57 1.90
C PRO A 74 -11.96 -10.78 0.58
N VAL A 75 -10.78 -10.55 0.03
CA VAL A 75 -10.55 -9.91 -1.25
C VAL A 75 -9.73 -10.83 -2.15
N LYS A 76 -9.89 -10.68 -3.45
CA LYS A 76 -9.15 -11.42 -4.46
C LYS A 76 -8.26 -10.45 -5.23
N VAL A 77 -7.03 -10.86 -5.54
CA VAL A 77 -6.09 -10.02 -6.29
C VAL A 77 -5.50 -10.82 -7.43
N ARG A 78 -5.41 -10.20 -8.60
CA ARG A 78 -4.64 -10.70 -9.74
C ARG A 78 -3.69 -9.62 -10.24
N ALA A 79 -2.59 -10.04 -10.86
CA ALA A 79 -1.66 -9.14 -11.51
C ALA A 79 -1.22 -9.71 -12.86
N TRP A 80 -0.88 -8.83 -13.78
CA TRP A 80 -0.40 -9.21 -15.12
C TRP A 80 0.57 -8.17 -15.66
N VAL A 81 1.33 -8.58 -16.69
CA VAL A 81 2.25 -7.71 -17.39
C VAL A 81 1.52 -7.07 -18.58
N ASP A 82 1.35 -5.75 -18.57
CA ASP A 82 0.80 -4.98 -19.69
C ASP A 82 1.86 -4.71 -20.75
N ARG A 83 3.07 -4.36 -20.30
CA ARG A 83 4.21 -4.06 -21.17
C ARG A 83 5.47 -4.70 -20.63
N PRO A 84 5.98 -5.78 -21.23
CA PRO A 84 7.26 -6.36 -20.86
C PRO A 84 8.42 -5.47 -21.31
N GLY A 85 9.55 -5.57 -20.59
CA GLY A 85 10.78 -4.89 -20.97
C GLY A 85 11.88 -5.09 -19.94
N SER A 86 13.14 -5.11 -20.39
CA SER A 86 14.30 -5.33 -19.54
C SER A 86 14.78 -4.09 -18.78
N ARG A 87 14.40 -2.90 -19.20
CA ARG A 87 14.74 -1.63 -18.53
C ARG A 87 13.55 -0.95 -17.91
N ILE A 88 12.39 -1.11 -18.51
CA ILE A 88 11.13 -0.53 -18.07
C ILE A 88 10.02 -1.53 -18.38
N SER A 89 9.27 -1.94 -17.36
CA SER A 89 8.09 -2.81 -17.49
C SER A 89 6.87 -2.14 -16.86
N LEU A 90 5.68 -2.37 -17.44
CA LEU A 90 4.42 -1.94 -16.87
C LEU A 90 3.64 -3.18 -16.45
N MET A 91 3.20 -3.19 -15.21
CA MET A 91 2.35 -4.23 -14.65
C MET A 91 1.12 -3.61 -14.01
N THR A 92 0.02 -4.32 -14.11
CA THR A 92 -1.25 -3.95 -13.47
C THR A 92 -1.65 -5.01 -12.46
N ALA A 93 -2.20 -4.56 -11.33
CA ALA A 93 -2.94 -5.43 -10.43
C ALA A 93 -4.38 -4.94 -10.30
N GLU A 94 -5.30 -5.87 -10.06
CA GLU A 94 -6.70 -5.59 -9.82
C GLU A 94 -7.15 -6.31 -8.57
N MET A 95 -7.83 -5.57 -7.67
CA MET A 95 -8.46 -6.13 -6.49
C MET A 95 -9.96 -6.24 -6.69
N LEU A 96 -10.50 -7.40 -6.37
CA LEU A 96 -11.91 -7.73 -6.48
C LEU A 96 -12.50 -7.96 -5.09
N ALA A 97 -13.73 -7.54 -4.90
CA ALA A 97 -14.55 -7.89 -3.74
C ALA A 97 -15.83 -8.60 -4.20
N THR A 98 -16.23 -9.62 -3.48
CA THR A 98 -17.43 -10.40 -3.77
C THR A 98 -18.67 -9.66 -3.23
N ARG A 99 -19.66 -9.47 -4.06
CA ARG A 99 -20.95 -8.88 -3.70
C ARG A 99 -21.83 -9.89 -2.96
N PRO A 100 -22.93 -9.41 -2.30
CA PRO A 100 -23.89 -10.31 -1.66
C PRO A 100 -24.55 -11.34 -2.60
N ASP A 101 -24.61 -11.03 -3.90
CA ASP A 101 -25.13 -11.94 -4.92
C ASP A 101 -24.11 -12.99 -5.40
N GLY A 102 -22.91 -12.99 -4.81
CA GLY A 102 -21.82 -13.91 -5.15
C GLY A 102 -20.97 -13.47 -6.35
N THR A 103 -21.29 -12.36 -7.01
CA THR A 103 -20.50 -11.85 -8.13
C THR A 103 -19.33 -11.00 -7.65
N ASP A 104 -18.18 -11.09 -8.33
CA ASP A 104 -17.03 -10.27 -8.04
C ASP A 104 -17.11 -8.92 -8.78
N ARG A 105 -16.62 -7.87 -8.13
CA ARG A 105 -16.45 -6.54 -8.75
C ARG A 105 -15.06 -6.01 -8.46
N ALA A 106 -14.47 -5.28 -9.41
CA ALA A 106 -13.26 -4.53 -9.17
C ALA A 106 -13.54 -3.39 -8.16
N VAL A 107 -12.71 -3.32 -7.12
CA VAL A 107 -12.77 -2.28 -6.07
C VAL A 107 -11.54 -1.40 -6.07
N ALA A 108 -10.41 -1.88 -6.62
CA ALA A 108 -9.21 -1.10 -6.85
C ALA A 108 -8.44 -1.61 -8.07
N ARG A 109 -7.68 -0.73 -8.70
CA ARG A 109 -6.72 -1.05 -9.76
C ARG A 109 -5.41 -0.33 -9.49
N LEU A 110 -4.29 -1.05 -9.64
CA LEU A 110 -2.94 -0.54 -9.44
C LEU A 110 -2.17 -0.62 -10.77
N SER A 111 -1.64 0.50 -11.22
CA SER A 111 -0.68 0.59 -12.31
C SER A 111 0.72 0.79 -11.74
N THR A 112 1.66 -0.08 -12.11
CA THR A 112 3.01 -0.13 -11.54
C THR A 112 4.05 -0.07 -12.64
N TRP A 113 4.87 0.98 -12.64
CA TRP A 113 6.08 1.01 -13.46
C TRP A 113 7.26 0.46 -12.68
N LEU A 114 7.91 -0.55 -13.28
CA LEU A 114 9.15 -1.13 -12.80
C LEU A 114 10.30 -0.64 -13.67
N LEU A 115 11.40 -0.27 -13.02
CA LEU A 115 12.55 0.35 -13.65
C LEU A 115 13.83 -0.41 -13.29
N ALA A 116 14.74 -0.50 -14.25
CA ALA A 116 16.11 -0.95 -13.96
C ALA A 116 16.83 0.07 -13.08
N THR A 117 17.61 -0.43 -12.15
CA THR A 117 18.50 0.41 -11.33
C THR A 117 19.83 0.62 -12.06
N SER A 118 20.45 1.78 -11.86
CA SER A 118 21.80 2.08 -12.33
C SER A 118 22.53 2.90 -11.26
N ASP A 119 23.85 2.92 -11.35
CA ASP A 119 24.63 3.86 -10.57
C ASP A 119 24.38 5.29 -11.06
N THR A 120 23.95 6.16 -10.16
CA THR A 120 23.67 7.57 -10.43
C THR A 120 24.52 8.49 -9.56
N THR A 121 25.61 8.00 -8.99
CA THR A 121 26.48 8.75 -8.07
C THR A 121 26.95 10.07 -8.67
N ASP A 122 27.33 10.06 -9.95
CA ASP A 122 27.81 11.26 -10.67
C ASP A 122 26.69 12.25 -11.04
N ALA A 123 25.41 11.82 -10.92
CA ALA A 123 24.25 12.63 -11.26
C ALA A 123 23.47 13.13 -10.02
N VAL A 124 24.02 12.97 -8.84
CA VAL A 124 23.38 13.39 -7.59
C VAL A 124 23.26 14.91 -7.55
N THR A 125 22.05 15.39 -7.42
CA THR A 125 21.76 16.81 -7.19
C THR A 125 20.80 16.91 -5.99
N ASP A 126 21.30 17.42 -4.89
CA ASP A 126 20.45 17.72 -3.76
C ASP A 126 19.87 19.14 -3.93
N ARG A 127 18.59 19.22 -4.27
CA ARG A 127 17.87 20.48 -4.49
C ARG A 127 16.98 20.85 -3.28
N HIS A 128 16.88 19.99 -2.32
CA HIS A 128 16.07 20.23 -1.14
C HIS A 128 16.96 20.40 0.09
N PRO A 129 16.66 21.35 0.97
CA PRO A 129 17.35 21.43 2.24
C PRO A 129 17.17 20.09 2.98
N PRO A 130 18.20 19.66 3.74
CA PRO A 130 18.05 18.48 4.57
C PRO A 130 16.88 18.66 5.55
N LEU A 131 16.21 17.56 5.91
CA LEU A 131 15.22 17.59 6.96
C LEU A 131 15.86 18.15 8.24
N VAL A 132 15.27 19.22 8.76
CA VAL A 132 15.77 19.83 9.99
C VAL A 132 15.48 18.88 11.14
N GLU A 133 16.51 18.46 11.86
CA GLU A 133 16.33 17.73 13.09
C GLU A 133 15.62 18.61 14.11
N GLY A 134 14.60 18.09 14.74
CA GLY A 134 13.79 18.77 15.73
C GLY A 134 13.14 17.80 16.71
N GLU A 135 12.62 18.32 17.80
CA GLU A 135 11.88 17.53 18.76
C GLU A 135 10.68 16.88 18.09
N ALA A 136 10.58 15.55 18.15
CA ALA A 136 9.44 14.79 17.66
C ALA A 136 8.63 14.25 18.82
N ARG A 137 7.31 14.39 18.74
CA ARG A 137 6.36 13.84 19.72
C ARG A 137 5.57 12.71 19.08
N GLU A 138 5.25 11.70 19.86
CA GLU A 138 4.35 10.65 19.43
C GLU A 138 2.98 11.24 19.08
N ASN A 139 2.45 10.83 17.94
CA ASN A 139 1.10 11.22 17.54
C ASN A 139 0.10 10.54 18.47
N ALA A 140 -0.76 11.32 19.11
CA ALA A 140 -1.93 10.77 19.75
C ALA A 140 -2.83 10.18 18.68
N HIS A 141 -2.94 8.85 18.65
CA HIS A 141 -3.88 8.15 17.77
C HIS A 141 -5.32 8.34 18.28
N GLY A 142 -5.83 9.54 18.18
CA GLY A 142 -7.11 9.93 18.70
C GLY A 142 -8.15 10.18 17.61
N TRP A 143 -8.11 9.42 16.51
CA TRP A 143 -9.11 9.59 15.46
C TRP A 143 -10.30 8.65 15.67
N MET A 144 -11.41 9.23 16.14
CA MET A 144 -12.78 8.71 16.04
C MET A 144 -13.08 7.32 16.63
N GLY A 145 -12.23 6.80 17.49
CA GLY A 145 -12.63 5.76 18.47
C GLY A 145 -12.76 4.32 17.99
N ALA A 146 -12.55 3.99 16.74
CA ALA A 146 -12.58 2.61 16.28
C ALA A 146 -11.16 2.11 16.01
N PRO A 147 -10.73 0.95 16.56
CA PRO A 147 -9.46 0.34 16.21
C PRO A 147 -9.44 0.00 14.72
N GLY A 148 -8.32 0.27 14.05
CA GLY A 148 -8.16 0.05 12.62
C GLY A 148 -6.71 0.18 12.18
N TYR A 149 -6.48 0.64 10.94
CA TYR A 149 -5.14 0.76 10.36
C TYR A 149 -4.20 1.63 11.22
N LEU A 150 -4.69 2.73 11.79
CA LEU A 150 -3.82 3.63 12.58
C LEU A 150 -3.25 2.98 13.84
N GLU A 151 -3.90 1.98 14.43
CA GLU A 151 -3.35 1.21 15.55
C GLU A 151 -2.30 0.18 15.11
N SER A 152 -2.13 -0.05 13.82
CA SER A 152 -1.09 -0.90 13.25
C SER A 152 0.16 -0.14 12.81
N VAL A 153 0.19 1.18 13.03
CA VAL A 153 1.34 2.05 12.73
C VAL A 153 1.72 2.89 13.95
N SER A 154 3.01 3.14 14.13
CA SER A 154 3.48 4.19 15.04
C SER A 154 3.72 5.46 14.25
N GLY A 155 3.36 6.59 14.82
CA GLY A 155 3.56 7.90 14.21
C GLY A 155 4.23 8.88 15.17
N ARG A 156 5.17 9.67 14.65
CA ARG A 156 5.76 10.80 15.36
C ARG A 156 5.71 12.02 14.47
N SER A 157 5.42 13.17 15.01
CA SER A 157 5.43 14.43 14.29
C SER A 157 6.36 15.42 14.97
N GLN A 158 7.08 16.20 14.17
CA GLN A 158 7.90 17.28 14.63
C GLN A 158 7.01 18.41 15.18
N VAL A 159 7.44 19.02 16.28
CA VAL A 159 6.79 20.21 16.81
C VAL A 159 7.22 21.40 15.95
N THR A 160 6.25 22.06 15.32
CA THR A 160 6.46 23.23 14.46
C THR A 160 5.62 24.40 14.96
N ALA A 161 6.01 25.61 14.62
CA ALA A 161 5.18 26.78 14.83
C ALA A 161 3.97 26.79 13.86
N GLU A 162 2.95 27.56 14.19
CA GLU A 162 1.78 27.69 13.32
C GLU A 162 2.18 28.21 11.94
N GLY A 163 1.74 27.50 10.90
CA GLY A 163 2.03 27.83 9.49
C GLY A 163 3.35 27.27 8.94
N GLU A 164 4.16 26.60 9.76
CA GLU A 164 5.34 25.89 9.28
C GLU A 164 5.02 24.49 8.77
N ALA A 165 5.85 24.00 7.83
CA ALA A 165 5.74 22.64 7.33
C ALA A 165 6.11 21.63 8.42
N ALA A 166 5.21 20.69 8.71
CA ALA A 166 5.46 19.63 9.66
C ALA A 166 6.10 18.41 8.98
N VAL A 167 7.04 17.78 9.66
CA VAL A 167 7.60 16.48 9.30
C VAL A 167 6.97 15.41 10.18
N SER A 168 6.44 14.37 9.56
CA SER A 168 5.88 13.23 10.26
C SER A 168 6.54 11.94 9.78
N TRP A 169 6.82 11.05 10.73
CA TRP A 169 7.34 9.71 10.47
C TRP A 169 6.29 8.69 10.84
N MET A 170 6.06 7.74 9.97
CA MET A 170 5.18 6.60 10.22
C MET A 170 5.94 5.30 9.99
N SER A 171 5.79 4.37 10.91
CA SER A 171 6.39 3.04 10.83
C SER A 171 5.33 1.97 11.06
N PRO A 172 5.27 0.92 10.23
CA PRO A 172 4.36 -0.19 10.48
C PRO A 172 4.78 -0.93 11.75
N LEU A 173 3.80 -1.35 12.55
CA LEU A 173 3.98 -2.18 13.75
C LEU A 173 3.72 -3.67 13.45
N VAL A 174 3.11 -3.95 12.31
CA VAL A 174 2.75 -5.31 11.86
C VAL A 174 3.08 -5.49 10.38
N PRO A 175 3.38 -6.73 9.94
CA PRO A 175 3.66 -7.03 8.54
C PRO A 175 2.40 -6.98 7.66
#